data_95a6ee1a8db1040f213d4e4bc7fc6d56
#
_entry.id   95a6ee1a8db1040f213d4e4bc7fc6d56
#
_cell.length_a   1.000
_cell.length_b   1.000
_cell.length_c   1.000
_cell.angle_alpha   90.00
_cell.angle_beta   90.00
_cell.angle_gamma   90.00
#
_symmetry.space_group_name_H-M   'P 1'
#
loop_
_entity.id
_entity.type
_entity.pdbx_description
1 polymer ?
#
loop_
_entity_poly.entity_id
_entity_poly.type
_entity_poly.pdbx_seq_one_letter_code
_entity_poly.pdbx_strand_id
1 'polypeptide(L)'
;KGGFQQFAARHGLAVVCPDTSPRGSSYPGEHDDYDFGSGAGFYLNATRAPWNETYRMFEYVRDELPRLVQEQFPVDTNRAGIFGHSMGGHGALMMGLRYPERFRSISAFAPISSPSNVPWGKKAFTGYLGEEERSWEEYDANRLVQAGHRCAHEILIDQGSADPFLHEQLQPWVFESSCREAGQPLKSRMQDGYDHSYYFISTMMQDHFQHHADILTGEV
;
A
#
# COMPACT_ATOMS: atom_id res chain seq x y z
N LYS A 1 -10.49 10.39 -9.37
CA LYS A 1 -10.78 9.46 -10.48
C LYS A 1 -11.33 8.12 -9.99
N GLY A 2 -10.92 7.62 -8.80
CA GLY A 2 -11.41 6.36 -8.24
C GLY A 2 -12.85 6.37 -7.73
N GLY A 3 -13.52 7.52 -7.66
CA GLY A 3 -14.94 7.64 -7.28
C GLY A 3 -15.24 7.35 -5.81
N PHE A 4 -14.28 7.38 -4.93
CA PHE A 4 -14.41 6.94 -3.53
C PHE A 4 -15.29 7.82 -2.66
N GLN A 5 -15.49 9.10 -3.00
CA GLN A 5 -16.18 10.10 -2.14
C GLN A 5 -17.61 9.69 -1.76
N GLN A 6 -18.36 9.14 -2.73
CA GLN A 6 -19.72 8.68 -2.48
C GLN A 6 -19.79 7.50 -1.51
N PHE A 7 -18.79 6.60 -1.56
CA PHE A 7 -18.74 5.44 -0.67
C PHE A 7 -18.27 5.87 0.72
N ALA A 8 -17.29 6.77 0.80
CA ALA A 8 -16.86 7.36 2.05
C ALA A 8 -18.02 8.01 2.79
N ALA A 9 -18.80 8.85 2.09
CA ALA A 9 -19.99 9.48 2.65
C ALA A 9 -21.07 8.48 3.09
N ARG A 10 -21.32 7.43 2.30
CA ARG A 10 -22.29 6.37 2.61
C ARG A 10 -21.97 5.64 3.91
N HIS A 11 -20.68 5.37 4.15
CA HIS A 11 -20.21 4.60 5.30
C HIS A 11 -19.75 5.47 6.48
N GLY A 12 -19.84 6.81 6.38
CA GLY A 12 -19.38 7.71 7.44
C GLY A 12 -17.87 7.67 7.65
N LEU A 13 -17.09 7.36 6.60
CA LEU A 13 -15.64 7.27 6.64
C LEU A 13 -15.01 8.57 6.10
N ALA A 14 -14.00 9.08 6.80
CA ALA A 14 -13.10 10.08 6.27
C ALA A 14 -11.98 9.41 5.45
N VAL A 15 -11.54 10.05 4.38
CA VAL A 15 -10.43 9.55 3.55
C VAL A 15 -9.39 10.63 3.40
N VAL A 16 -8.14 10.27 3.66
CA VAL A 16 -6.98 11.12 3.38
C VAL A 16 -6.09 10.46 2.35
N CYS A 17 -5.73 11.21 1.32
CA CYS A 17 -4.87 10.75 0.23
C CYS A 17 -3.57 11.57 0.25
N PRO A 18 -2.47 11.05 0.80
CA PRO A 18 -1.19 11.74 0.75
C PRO A 18 -0.60 11.70 -0.65
N ASP A 19 0.43 12.52 -0.89
CA ASP A 19 1.27 12.37 -2.07
C ASP A 19 2.06 11.05 -2.02
N THR A 20 2.63 10.66 -3.13
CA THR A 20 3.35 9.39 -3.32
C THR A 20 4.86 9.52 -3.16
N SER A 21 5.36 10.74 -2.98
CA SER A 21 6.73 11.08 -2.60
C SER A 21 6.78 12.46 -1.95
N PRO A 22 7.86 12.84 -1.28
CA PRO A 22 8.13 14.23 -0.95
C PRO A 22 8.14 15.10 -2.21
N ARG A 23 7.89 16.39 -2.04
CA ARG A 23 7.96 17.40 -3.10
C ARG A 23 8.86 18.55 -2.66
N GLY A 24 9.47 19.23 -3.65
CA GLY A 24 10.31 20.41 -3.40
C GLY A 24 11.78 20.12 -3.16
N SER A 25 12.21 18.88 -3.10
CA SER A 25 13.61 18.50 -3.26
C SER A 25 14.03 18.65 -4.73
N SER A 26 15.32 18.74 -4.97
CA SER A 26 15.88 18.86 -6.33
C SER A 26 17.14 18.01 -6.40
N TYR A 27 16.99 16.73 -6.03
CA TYR A 27 18.12 15.82 -6.08
C TYR A 27 18.44 15.42 -7.52
N PRO A 28 19.72 15.21 -7.85
CA PRO A 28 20.10 14.68 -9.16
C PRO A 28 19.37 13.36 -9.44
N GLY A 29 18.71 13.26 -10.61
CA GLY A 29 17.96 12.09 -11.01
C GLY A 29 16.54 11.96 -10.44
N GLU A 30 16.09 12.92 -9.61
CA GLU A 30 14.77 12.83 -8.96
C GLU A 30 13.59 12.82 -9.92
N HIS A 31 13.75 13.38 -11.11
CA HIS A 31 12.68 13.53 -12.10
C HIS A 31 12.95 12.74 -13.39
N ASP A 32 13.97 11.87 -13.41
CA ASP A 32 14.39 11.22 -14.65
C ASP A 32 13.52 10.01 -15.01
N ASP A 33 13.00 9.32 -13.99
CA ASP A 33 12.24 8.08 -14.16
C ASP A 33 10.84 8.18 -13.54
N TYR A 34 9.85 7.53 -14.16
CA TYR A 34 8.49 7.45 -13.63
C TYR A 34 8.35 6.49 -12.43
N ASP A 35 9.27 5.56 -12.29
CA ASP A 35 9.25 4.47 -11.30
C ASP A 35 10.31 4.62 -10.18
N PHE A 36 10.98 5.79 -10.13
CA PHE A 36 11.96 6.14 -9.09
C PHE A 36 12.01 7.66 -8.90
N GLY A 37 12.23 8.12 -7.67
CA GLY A 37 12.27 9.56 -7.36
C GLY A 37 10.88 10.16 -7.22
N SER A 38 10.65 11.27 -7.92
CA SER A 38 9.43 12.06 -7.80
C SER A 38 8.18 11.26 -8.17
N GLY A 39 7.27 11.11 -7.21
CA GLY A 39 6.04 10.32 -7.36
C GLY A 39 6.20 8.82 -7.08
N ALA A 40 7.43 8.34 -6.81
CA ALA A 40 7.73 6.92 -6.63
C ALA A 40 8.56 6.64 -5.35
N GLY A 41 8.08 7.14 -4.21
CA GLY A 41 8.76 7.02 -2.90
C GLY A 41 8.61 5.66 -2.22
N PHE A 42 7.84 4.75 -2.77
CA PHE A 42 7.63 3.37 -2.26
C PHE A 42 7.28 3.26 -0.77
N TYR A 43 6.82 4.34 -0.15
CA TYR A 43 6.37 4.39 1.26
C TYR A 43 7.39 3.83 2.25
N LEU A 44 8.67 4.02 1.97
CA LEU A 44 9.78 3.65 2.85
C LEU A 44 10.47 4.90 3.43
N ASN A 45 11.39 4.68 4.37
CA ASN A 45 12.35 5.69 4.82
C ASN A 45 13.69 5.39 4.15
N ALA A 46 14.09 6.25 3.22
CA ALA A 46 15.37 6.09 2.56
C ALA A 46 16.55 6.20 3.55
N THR A 47 17.56 5.37 3.33
CA THR A 47 18.80 5.36 4.14
C THR A 47 20.00 5.84 3.35
N ARG A 48 19.87 5.94 2.02
CA ARG A 48 20.95 6.38 1.14
C ARG A 48 20.85 7.88 0.80
N ALA A 49 21.98 8.55 0.84
CA ALA A 49 22.07 9.92 0.35
C ALA A 49 21.87 9.99 -1.18
N PRO A 50 21.23 11.05 -1.71
CA PRO A 50 20.67 12.18 -0.95
C PRO A 50 19.24 11.92 -0.43
N TRP A 51 18.63 10.78 -0.78
CA TRP A 51 17.23 10.44 -0.53
C TRP A 51 16.87 10.41 0.96
N ASN A 52 17.81 10.00 1.83
CA ASN A 52 17.61 9.91 3.28
C ASN A 52 17.28 11.25 3.97
N GLU A 53 17.46 12.36 3.29
CA GLU A 53 17.14 13.68 3.85
C GLU A 53 15.62 13.94 3.85
N THR A 54 14.92 13.55 2.79
CA THR A 54 13.50 13.91 2.61
C THR A 54 12.58 12.71 2.27
N TYR A 55 13.07 11.62 1.68
CA TYR A 55 12.26 10.46 1.30
C TYR A 55 11.95 9.59 2.52
N ARG A 56 11.04 10.06 3.37
CA ARG A 56 10.64 9.45 4.63
C ARG A 56 9.12 9.20 4.66
N MET A 57 8.59 8.69 3.56
CA MET A 57 7.14 8.48 3.39
C MET A 57 6.56 7.47 4.38
N PHE A 58 7.37 6.52 4.86
CA PHE A 58 6.94 5.56 5.86
C PHE A 58 6.56 6.27 7.18
N GLU A 59 7.46 7.06 7.75
CA GLU A 59 7.16 7.83 8.97
C GLU A 59 6.05 8.84 8.76
N TYR A 60 6.05 9.51 7.60
CA TYR A 60 5.02 10.48 7.28
C TYR A 60 3.62 9.86 7.35
N VAL A 61 3.39 8.74 6.65
CA VAL A 61 2.08 8.07 6.63
C VAL A 61 1.75 7.40 7.96
N ARG A 62 2.75 6.84 8.64
CA ARG A 62 2.53 6.16 9.92
C ARG A 62 2.23 7.12 11.07
N ASP A 63 2.96 8.23 11.18
CA ASP A 63 2.96 9.05 12.38
C ASP A 63 2.46 10.49 12.13
N GLU A 64 3.03 11.18 11.15
CA GLU A 64 2.80 12.60 10.96
C GLU A 64 1.41 12.87 10.41
N LEU A 65 1.03 12.17 9.35
CA LEU A 65 -0.26 12.36 8.69
C LEU A 65 -1.46 12.07 9.61
N PRO A 66 -1.52 10.96 10.38
CA PRO A 66 -2.61 10.72 11.31
C PRO A 66 -2.69 11.79 12.41
N ARG A 67 -1.56 12.27 12.91
CA ARG A 67 -1.51 13.36 13.90
C ARG A 67 -2.10 14.65 13.33
N LEU A 68 -1.69 15.05 12.13
CA LEU A 68 -2.21 16.24 11.45
C LEU A 68 -3.72 16.13 11.19
N VAL A 69 -4.18 14.96 10.78
CA VAL A 69 -5.61 14.70 10.54
C VAL A 69 -6.41 14.82 11.84
N GLN A 70 -5.92 14.23 12.93
CA GLN A 70 -6.57 14.31 14.23
C GLN A 70 -6.65 15.74 14.78
N GLU A 71 -5.61 16.55 14.56
CA GLU A 71 -5.56 17.94 14.99
C GLU A 71 -6.51 18.85 14.18
N GLN A 72 -6.76 18.53 12.91
CA GLN A 72 -7.49 19.41 11.99
C GLN A 72 -8.95 19.00 11.76
N PHE A 73 -9.29 17.73 12.01
CA PHE A 73 -10.60 17.18 11.67
C PHE A 73 -11.21 16.37 12.83
N PRO A 74 -12.54 16.39 12.99
CA PRO A 74 -13.23 15.62 14.03
C PRO A 74 -13.37 14.14 13.65
N VAL A 75 -12.25 13.44 13.53
CA VAL A 75 -12.18 12.03 13.14
C VAL A 75 -11.46 11.20 14.21
N ASP A 76 -11.81 9.92 14.31
CA ASP A 76 -11.17 8.98 15.22
C ASP A 76 -10.04 8.23 14.50
N THR A 77 -8.82 8.69 14.67
CA THR A 77 -7.63 8.08 14.06
C THR A 77 -7.23 6.74 14.69
N ASN A 78 -7.86 6.31 15.80
CA ASN A 78 -7.64 4.98 16.39
C ASN A 78 -8.45 3.89 15.65
N ARG A 79 -9.37 4.28 14.79
CA ARG A 79 -10.13 3.40 13.90
C ARG A 79 -9.75 3.67 12.47
N ALA A 80 -8.52 3.39 12.12
CA ALA A 80 -7.99 3.63 10.79
C ALA A 80 -7.88 2.32 9.98
N GLY A 81 -8.18 2.41 8.70
CA GLY A 81 -7.86 1.43 7.68
C GLY A 81 -6.85 2.00 6.69
N ILE A 82 -6.25 1.15 5.89
CA ILE A 82 -5.30 1.57 4.86
C ILE A 82 -5.58 0.83 3.55
N PHE A 83 -5.59 1.57 2.45
CA PHE A 83 -5.73 0.97 1.13
C PHE A 83 -4.94 1.75 0.07
N GLY A 84 -4.68 1.11 -1.05
CA GLY A 84 -3.96 1.75 -2.14
C GLY A 84 -3.95 0.92 -3.42
N HIS A 85 -3.45 1.54 -4.49
CA HIS A 85 -3.32 0.93 -5.80
C HIS A 85 -1.83 0.79 -6.17
N SER A 86 -1.44 -0.34 -6.75
CA SER A 86 -0.09 -0.57 -7.28
C SER A 86 1.00 -0.37 -6.21
N MET A 87 1.88 0.62 -6.37
CA MET A 87 2.82 1.06 -5.33
C MET A 87 2.12 1.49 -4.04
N GLY A 88 0.95 2.15 -4.13
CA GLY A 88 0.12 2.47 -2.96
C GLY A 88 -0.46 1.23 -2.29
N GLY A 89 -0.77 0.19 -3.07
CA GLY A 89 -1.16 -1.13 -2.57
C GLY A 89 -0.02 -1.82 -1.83
N HIS A 90 1.20 -1.72 -2.35
CA HIS A 90 2.42 -2.13 -1.64
C HIS A 90 2.51 -1.46 -0.27
N GLY A 91 2.42 -0.13 -0.22
CA GLY A 91 2.45 0.63 1.03
C GLY A 91 1.37 0.21 2.01
N ALA A 92 0.14 -0.01 1.53
CA ALA A 92 -0.99 -0.43 2.35
C ALA A 92 -0.76 -1.81 2.98
N LEU A 93 -0.34 -2.80 2.20
CA LEU A 93 -0.05 -4.14 2.70
C LEU A 93 1.10 -4.13 3.71
N MET A 94 2.20 -3.49 3.37
CA MET A 94 3.39 -3.42 4.21
C MET A 94 3.11 -2.73 5.55
N MET A 95 2.48 -1.56 5.54
CA MET A 95 2.18 -0.80 6.76
C MET A 95 1.12 -1.50 7.62
N GLY A 96 0.08 -2.05 7.00
CA GLY A 96 -0.97 -2.76 7.71
C GLY A 96 -0.47 -4.02 8.40
N LEU A 97 0.44 -4.77 7.79
CA LEU A 97 1.06 -5.96 8.38
C LEU A 97 2.07 -5.62 9.50
N ARG A 98 2.76 -4.48 9.40
CA ARG A 98 3.71 -4.04 10.45
C ARG A 98 3.02 -3.41 11.65
N TYR A 99 1.88 -2.74 11.44
CA TYR A 99 1.17 -1.98 12.48
C TYR A 99 -0.34 -2.31 12.49
N PRO A 100 -0.71 -3.59 12.72
CA PRO A 100 -2.11 -4.02 12.66
C PRO A 100 -2.98 -3.40 13.76
N GLU A 101 -2.37 -2.95 14.86
CA GLU A 101 -3.04 -2.22 15.94
C GLU A 101 -3.44 -0.80 15.49
N ARG A 102 -2.73 -0.23 14.52
CA ARG A 102 -3.00 1.11 13.95
C ARG A 102 -3.92 1.04 12.75
N PHE A 103 -3.65 0.11 11.83
CA PHE A 103 -4.43 -0.09 10.61
C PHE A 103 -5.25 -1.38 10.70
N ARG A 104 -6.47 -1.26 11.23
CA ARG A 104 -7.33 -2.42 11.53
C ARG A 104 -7.83 -3.13 10.28
N SER A 105 -8.04 -2.40 9.18
CA SER A 105 -8.49 -2.96 7.90
C SER A 105 -7.50 -2.64 6.79
N ILE A 106 -7.24 -3.62 5.93
CA ILE A 106 -6.25 -3.54 4.86
C ILE A 106 -6.90 -3.97 3.57
N SER A 107 -6.75 -3.17 2.52
CA SER A 107 -7.10 -3.62 1.18
C SER A 107 -6.18 -3.05 0.11
N ALA A 108 -6.13 -3.68 -1.07
CA ALA A 108 -5.26 -3.24 -2.14
C ALA A 108 -5.83 -3.55 -3.52
N PHE A 109 -5.61 -2.63 -4.46
CA PHE A 109 -5.88 -2.80 -5.88
C PHE A 109 -4.57 -3.06 -6.61
N ALA A 110 -4.44 -4.19 -7.27
CA ALA A 110 -3.27 -4.56 -8.06
C ALA A 110 -1.93 -4.23 -7.39
N PRO A 111 -1.66 -4.68 -6.15
CA PRO A 111 -0.50 -4.27 -5.39
C PRO A 111 0.80 -4.88 -5.89
N ILE A 112 1.92 -4.15 -5.75
CA ILE A 112 3.27 -4.74 -5.79
C ILE A 112 3.48 -5.46 -4.45
N SER A 113 3.03 -6.70 -4.33
CA SER A 113 2.95 -7.41 -3.05
C SER A 113 4.24 -8.10 -2.60
N SER A 114 5.20 -8.23 -3.52
CA SER A 114 6.51 -8.83 -3.27
C SER A 114 7.63 -8.02 -3.96
N PRO A 115 7.85 -6.76 -3.54
CA PRO A 115 8.75 -5.84 -4.23
C PRO A 115 10.20 -6.32 -4.33
N SER A 116 10.70 -7.07 -3.36
CA SER A 116 12.05 -7.64 -3.41
C SER A 116 12.28 -8.61 -4.58
N ASN A 117 11.22 -9.13 -5.18
CA ASN A 117 11.30 -10.13 -6.25
C ASN A 117 11.10 -9.55 -7.66
N VAL A 118 10.63 -8.30 -7.77
CA VAL A 118 10.20 -7.71 -9.04
C VAL A 118 11.03 -6.48 -9.42
N PRO A 119 11.13 -6.14 -10.72
CA PRO A 119 12.01 -5.07 -11.19
C PRO A 119 11.78 -3.71 -10.53
N TRP A 120 10.53 -3.25 -10.41
CA TRP A 120 10.23 -1.95 -9.79
C TRP A 120 10.67 -1.89 -8.33
N GLY A 121 10.38 -2.93 -7.56
CA GLY A 121 10.76 -2.97 -6.16
C GLY A 121 12.26 -3.06 -5.97
N LYS A 122 12.96 -3.90 -6.75
CA LYS A 122 14.43 -3.99 -6.72
C LYS A 122 15.08 -2.64 -7.02
N LYS A 123 14.63 -1.94 -8.07
CA LYS A 123 15.13 -0.63 -8.42
C LYS A 123 14.96 0.37 -7.27
N ALA A 124 13.73 0.45 -6.72
CA ALA A 124 13.41 1.36 -5.63
C ALA A 124 14.23 1.03 -4.36
N PHE A 125 14.25 -0.24 -3.95
CA PHE A 125 14.95 -0.65 -2.73
C PHE A 125 16.46 -0.49 -2.84
N THR A 126 17.06 -0.87 -3.98
CA THR A 126 18.49 -0.61 -4.23
C THR A 126 18.80 0.88 -4.16
N GLY A 127 17.99 1.72 -4.79
CA GLY A 127 18.20 3.16 -4.84
C GLY A 127 18.03 3.84 -3.49
N TYR A 128 17.00 3.48 -2.72
CA TYR A 128 16.67 4.13 -1.44
C TYR A 128 17.34 3.49 -0.23
N LEU A 129 17.48 2.15 -0.20
CA LEU A 129 17.97 1.40 0.96
C LEU A 129 19.38 0.84 0.76
N GLY A 130 19.80 0.62 -0.49
CA GLY A 130 21.07 -0.01 -0.84
C GLY A 130 20.91 -1.46 -1.28
N GLU A 131 22.04 -2.12 -1.53
CA GLU A 131 22.09 -3.49 -2.10
C GLU A 131 21.90 -4.60 -1.06
N GLU A 132 21.91 -4.27 0.23
CA GLU A 132 21.73 -5.24 1.30
C GLU A 132 20.27 -5.64 1.43
N GLU A 133 19.89 -6.77 0.83
CA GLU A 133 18.50 -7.26 0.78
C GLU A 133 17.84 -7.44 2.17
N ARG A 134 18.63 -7.64 3.22
CA ARG A 134 18.11 -7.71 4.58
C ARG A 134 17.42 -6.42 5.00
N SER A 135 17.86 -5.26 4.51
CA SER A 135 17.22 -3.98 4.76
C SER A 135 15.88 -3.81 4.05
N TRP A 136 15.56 -4.69 3.07
CA TRP A 136 14.32 -4.67 2.31
C TRP A 136 13.19 -5.45 3.00
N GLU A 137 13.54 -6.41 3.86
CA GLU A 137 12.59 -7.36 4.47
C GLU A 137 11.45 -6.65 5.20
N GLU A 138 11.74 -5.56 5.89
CA GLU A 138 10.75 -4.79 6.64
C GLU A 138 9.80 -3.95 5.75
N TYR A 139 10.14 -3.80 4.47
CA TYR A 139 9.33 -3.08 3.48
C TYR A 139 8.67 -4.00 2.44
N ASP A 140 8.79 -5.31 2.58
CA ASP A 140 8.21 -6.29 1.66
C ASP A 140 7.08 -7.06 2.33
N ALA A 141 5.82 -6.84 1.89
CA ALA A 141 4.64 -7.47 2.50
C ALA A 141 4.72 -9.01 2.48
N ASN A 142 5.26 -9.60 1.41
CA ASN A 142 5.44 -11.03 1.31
C ASN A 142 6.46 -11.54 2.35
N ARG A 143 7.59 -10.86 2.50
CA ARG A 143 8.62 -11.19 3.50
C ARG A 143 8.09 -11.02 4.93
N LEU A 144 7.29 -9.98 5.18
CA LEU A 144 6.66 -9.76 6.48
C LEU A 144 5.75 -10.93 6.88
N VAL A 145 4.90 -11.39 5.96
CA VAL A 145 4.04 -12.56 6.21
C VAL A 145 4.87 -13.81 6.48
N GLN A 146 5.92 -14.06 5.72
CA GLN A 146 6.86 -15.17 5.95
C GLN A 146 7.56 -15.08 7.31
N ALA A 147 7.89 -13.87 7.77
CA ALA A 147 8.51 -13.62 9.07
C ALA A 147 7.53 -13.69 10.26
N GLY A 148 6.24 -13.90 10.02
CA GLY A 148 5.25 -14.06 11.09
C GLY A 148 4.37 -12.84 11.36
N HIS A 149 4.51 -11.74 10.62
CA HIS A 149 3.59 -10.61 10.74
C HIS A 149 2.18 -10.99 10.27
N ARG A 150 1.17 -10.58 11.04
CA ARG A 150 -0.24 -10.89 10.79
C ARG A 150 -1.11 -9.70 11.18
N CYS A 151 -2.23 -9.56 10.49
CA CYS A 151 -3.35 -8.76 10.96
C CYS A 151 -4.55 -9.65 11.32
N ALA A 152 -5.41 -9.16 12.21
CA ALA A 152 -6.51 -9.95 12.74
C ALA A 152 -7.63 -10.21 11.71
N HIS A 153 -7.84 -9.25 10.82
CA HIS A 153 -8.90 -9.29 9.82
C HIS A 153 -8.39 -9.78 8.47
N GLU A 154 -9.31 -10.24 7.64
CA GLU A 154 -9.04 -10.62 6.26
C GLU A 154 -8.53 -9.42 5.46
N ILE A 155 -7.46 -9.61 4.69
CA ILE A 155 -6.97 -8.62 3.71
C ILE A 155 -7.76 -8.79 2.41
N LEU A 156 -8.22 -7.70 1.81
CA LEU A 156 -8.89 -7.73 0.50
C LEU A 156 -7.94 -7.27 -0.61
N ILE A 157 -7.77 -8.07 -1.65
CA ILE A 157 -7.02 -7.70 -2.86
C ILE A 157 -7.89 -7.94 -4.09
N ASP A 158 -7.94 -6.96 -4.98
CA ASP A 158 -8.43 -7.11 -6.34
C ASP A 158 -7.31 -6.95 -7.35
N GLN A 159 -7.29 -7.80 -8.38
CA GLN A 159 -6.30 -7.82 -9.45
C GLN A 159 -6.98 -8.01 -10.80
N GLY A 160 -6.65 -7.16 -11.78
CA GLY A 160 -7.15 -7.32 -13.14
C GLY A 160 -6.42 -8.42 -13.91
N SER A 161 -7.15 -9.28 -14.64
CA SER A 161 -6.53 -10.36 -15.42
C SER A 161 -5.86 -9.89 -16.71
N ALA A 162 -6.27 -8.73 -17.23
CA ALA A 162 -5.66 -8.08 -18.41
C ALA A 162 -4.64 -6.99 -18.03
N ASP A 163 -4.22 -6.94 -16.77
CA ASP A 163 -3.23 -5.98 -16.28
C ASP A 163 -1.86 -6.26 -16.94
N PRO A 164 -1.27 -5.29 -17.68
CA PRO A 164 0.00 -5.50 -18.37
C PRO A 164 1.18 -5.75 -17.43
N PHE A 165 1.05 -5.39 -16.15
CA PHE A 165 2.09 -5.56 -15.11
C PHE A 165 1.92 -6.84 -14.29
N LEU A 166 0.84 -7.60 -14.52
CA LEU A 166 0.45 -8.76 -13.73
C LEU A 166 1.60 -9.75 -13.53
N HIS A 167 2.27 -10.12 -14.60
CA HIS A 167 3.29 -11.19 -14.58
C HIS A 167 4.69 -10.71 -14.19
N GLU A 168 5.02 -9.47 -14.48
CA GLU A 168 6.37 -8.96 -14.26
C GLU A 168 6.53 -8.24 -12.92
N GLN A 169 5.51 -7.46 -12.51
CA GLN A 169 5.63 -6.54 -11.39
C GLN A 169 4.72 -6.86 -10.19
N LEU A 170 3.54 -7.46 -10.42
CA LEU A 170 2.52 -7.60 -9.37
C LEU A 170 2.50 -8.98 -8.73
N GLN A 171 2.48 -10.04 -9.54
CA GLN A 171 2.59 -11.45 -9.14
C GLN A 171 1.77 -11.82 -7.87
N PRO A 172 0.44 -11.57 -7.82
CA PRO A 172 -0.36 -11.73 -6.61
C PRO A 172 -0.28 -13.15 -6.00
N TRP A 173 -0.07 -14.18 -6.82
CA TRP A 173 0.07 -15.57 -6.38
C TRP A 173 1.22 -15.83 -5.41
N VAL A 174 2.28 -15.00 -5.45
CA VAL A 174 3.42 -15.10 -4.52
C VAL A 174 2.97 -14.75 -3.10
N PHE A 175 2.26 -13.64 -2.95
CA PHE A 175 1.71 -13.20 -1.67
C PHE A 175 0.59 -14.13 -1.18
N GLU A 176 -0.29 -14.59 -2.09
CA GLU A 176 -1.34 -15.56 -1.79
C GLU A 176 -0.78 -16.86 -1.21
N SER A 177 0.31 -17.39 -1.80
CA SER A 177 0.97 -18.59 -1.27
C SER A 177 1.49 -18.38 0.14
N SER A 178 2.20 -17.27 0.38
CA SER A 178 2.73 -16.96 1.71
C SER A 178 1.63 -16.73 2.75
N CYS A 179 0.55 -16.05 2.40
CA CYS A 179 -0.61 -15.88 3.28
C CYS A 179 -1.25 -17.22 3.65
N ARG A 180 -1.46 -18.09 2.66
CA ARG A 180 -2.03 -19.44 2.87
C ARG A 180 -1.15 -20.29 3.79
N GLU A 181 0.16 -20.32 3.54
CA GLU A 181 1.12 -21.10 4.34
C GLU A 181 1.20 -20.59 5.77
N ALA A 182 1.09 -19.30 5.92
CA ALA A 182 1.23 -18.61 7.19
C ALA A 182 -0.09 -18.47 7.97
N GLY A 183 -1.23 -18.83 7.37
CA GLY A 183 -2.56 -18.69 7.98
C GLY A 183 -3.04 -17.24 8.12
N GLN A 184 -2.53 -16.30 7.29
CA GLN A 184 -3.08 -14.95 7.20
C GLN A 184 -4.36 -14.98 6.37
N PRO A 185 -5.52 -14.56 6.91
CA PRO A 185 -6.75 -14.46 6.14
C PRO A 185 -6.59 -13.49 4.95
N LEU A 186 -6.87 -13.96 3.75
CA LEU A 186 -6.75 -13.18 2.52
C LEU A 186 -7.89 -13.53 1.57
N LYS A 187 -8.60 -12.51 1.10
CA LYS A 187 -9.52 -12.56 -0.02
C LYS A 187 -8.87 -11.92 -1.24
N SER A 188 -8.26 -12.71 -2.09
CA SER A 188 -7.71 -12.25 -3.36
C SER A 188 -8.67 -12.61 -4.48
N ARG A 189 -9.03 -11.61 -5.31
CA ARG A 189 -9.99 -11.75 -6.40
C ARG A 189 -9.36 -11.36 -7.72
N MET A 190 -9.37 -12.28 -8.69
CA MET A 190 -9.00 -11.96 -10.07
C MET A 190 -10.23 -11.45 -10.81
N GLN A 191 -10.16 -10.23 -11.33
CA GLN A 191 -11.21 -9.55 -12.06
C GLN A 191 -10.99 -9.69 -13.56
N ASP A 192 -11.84 -10.46 -14.21
CA ASP A 192 -11.64 -10.83 -15.62
C ASP A 192 -11.76 -9.64 -16.57
N GLY A 193 -10.78 -9.50 -17.48
CA GLY A 193 -10.72 -8.47 -18.49
C GLY A 193 -10.32 -7.06 -18.00
N TYR A 194 -10.16 -6.84 -16.71
CA TYR A 194 -9.71 -5.55 -16.17
C TYR A 194 -8.19 -5.37 -16.29
N ASP A 195 -7.80 -4.16 -16.62
CA ASP A 195 -6.42 -3.70 -16.69
C ASP A 195 -5.95 -3.00 -15.40
N HIS A 196 -4.87 -2.19 -15.46
CA HIS A 196 -4.30 -1.43 -14.34
C HIS A 196 -4.91 -0.03 -14.17
N SER A 197 -6.05 0.26 -14.83
CA SER A 197 -6.58 1.61 -14.94
C SER A 197 -7.55 2.00 -13.84
N TYR A 198 -7.95 3.27 -13.85
CA TYR A 198 -8.97 3.79 -12.95
C TYR A 198 -10.37 3.19 -13.17
N TYR A 199 -10.65 2.59 -14.34
CA TYR A 199 -11.92 1.86 -14.55
C TYR A 199 -11.99 0.62 -13.65
N PHE A 200 -10.89 -0.13 -13.57
CA PHE A 200 -10.76 -1.23 -12.63
C PHE A 200 -10.98 -0.75 -11.18
N ILE A 201 -10.22 0.25 -10.75
CA ILE A 201 -10.29 0.79 -9.38
C ILE A 201 -11.71 1.27 -9.06
N SER A 202 -12.32 2.08 -9.93
CA SER A 202 -13.64 2.65 -9.66
C SER A 202 -14.75 1.60 -9.60
N THR A 203 -14.63 0.52 -10.36
CA THR A 203 -15.60 -0.58 -10.36
C THR A 203 -15.56 -1.35 -9.05
N MET A 204 -14.38 -1.62 -8.50
CA MET A 204 -14.22 -2.41 -7.28
C MET A 204 -14.27 -1.56 -6.00
N MET A 205 -14.29 -0.24 -6.11
CA MET A 205 -14.20 0.70 -4.98
C MET A 205 -15.28 0.49 -3.92
N GLN A 206 -16.51 0.17 -4.32
CA GLN A 206 -17.61 -0.08 -3.39
C GLN A 206 -17.30 -1.22 -2.43
N ASP A 207 -16.77 -2.33 -2.93
CA ASP A 207 -16.47 -3.52 -2.13
C ASP A 207 -15.33 -3.24 -1.14
N HIS A 208 -14.32 -2.47 -1.56
CA HIS A 208 -13.25 -2.06 -0.67
C HIS A 208 -13.76 -1.15 0.46
N PHE A 209 -14.64 -0.21 0.17
CA PHE A 209 -15.25 0.63 1.20
C PHE A 209 -16.15 -0.15 2.15
N GLN A 210 -16.91 -1.13 1.64
CA GLN A 210 -17.70 -2.03 2.48
C GLN A 210 -16.78 -2.83 3.42
N HIS A 211 -15.71 -3.43 2.89
CA HIS A 211 -14.71 -4.16 3.67
C HIS A 211 -14.13 -3.30 4.82
N HIS A 212 -13.74 -2.07 4.52
CA HIS A 212 -13.23 -1.16 5.56
C HIS A 212 -14.31 -0.76 6.56
N ALA A 213 -15.52 -0.48 6.11
CA ALA A 213 -16.63 -0.09 6.97
C ALA A 213 -16.99 -1.21 7.96
N ASP A 214 -17.15 -2.43 7.50
CA ASP A 214 -17.50 -3.59 8.32
C ASP A 214 -16.52 -3.73 9.50
N ILE A 215 -15.23 -3.61 9.24
CA ILE A 215 -14.19 -3.74 10.26
C ILE A 215 -14.09 -2.50 11.17
N LEU A 216 -14.18 -1.29 10.60
CA LEU A 216 -13.95 -0.06 11.35
C LEU A 216 -15.17 0.38 12.17
N THR A 217 -16.39 0.04 11.74
CA THR A 217 -17.60 0.38 12.48
C THR A 217 -18.05 -0.69 13.46
N GLY A 218 -17.45 -1.88 13.39
CA GLY A 218 -17.75 -3.00 14.29
C GLY A 218 -19.05 -3.72 13.95
N GLU A 219 -19.46 -3.71 12.67
CA GLU A 219 -20.61 -4.46 12.16
C GLU A 219 -20.26 -5.92 11.73
N VAL A 220 -19.11 -6.45 12.22
CA VAL A 220 -18.66 -7.83 12.02
C VAL A 220 -18.71 -8.60 13.31
#